data_5257f55b3dcd08698bd222f3330f44c5
#
_entry.id   5257f55b3dcd08698bd222f3330f44c5
#
_cell.length_a   1.000
_cell.length_b   1.000
_cell.length_c   1.000
_cell.angle_alpha   90.00
_cell.angle_beta   90.00
_cell.angle_gamma   90.00
#
_symmetry.space_group_name_H-M   'P 1'
#
loop_
_entity.id
_entity.type
_entity.pdbx_description
1 polymer ?
#
loop_
_entity_poly.entity_id
_entity_poly.type
_entity_poly.pdbx_seq_one_letter_code
_entity_poly.pdbx_strand_id
1 'polypeptide(L)'
;MSTELTEDDSRAYGVVQAFSLLLAGGALYAASILSYRGGQVFLGLVQDPYDRVVWLGVGMGIPIALGGAVISAMATMNRGWDLLRLAATALLVGNLAVPAAWGVLWLLRRG
;
A
#
# COMPACT_ATOMS: atom_id res chain seq x y z
N MET A 1 32.74 8.08 15.50
CA MET A 1 31.72 8.85 14.84
C MET A 1 31.18 9.90 15.76
N SER A 2 31.03 11.08 15.25
CA SER A 2 30.62 12.21 16.08
C SER A 2 29.09 12.25 16.29
N THR A 3 28.68 12.91 17.35
CA THR A 3 27.27 13.15 17.67
C THR A 3 26.56 13.95 16.57
N GLU A 4 27.29 14.75 15.83
CA GLU A 4 26.77 15.54 14.71
C GLU A 4 26.22 14.66 13.60
N LEU A 5 26.94 13.60 13.24
CA LEU A 5 26.49 12.64 12.25
C LEU A 5 25.20 11.95 12.69
N THR A 6 25.05 11.69 14.00
CA THR A 6 23.87 11.04 14.54
C THR A 6 22.64 11.95 14.41
N GLU A 7 22.77 13.25 14.66
CA GLU A 7 21.65 14.19 14.51
C GLU A 7 21.23 14.35 13.07
N ASP A 8 22.21 14.52 12.15
CA ASP A 8 21.93 14.64 10.73
C ASP A 8 21.30 13.37 10.17
N ASP A 9 21.82 12.21 10.59
CA ASP A 9 21.24 10.93 10.22
C ASP A 9 19.81 10.81 10.72
N SER A 10 19.53 11.23 11.96
CA SER A 10 18.21 11.18 12.53
C SER A 10 17.21 12.05 11.73
N ARG A 11 17.63 13.24 11.33
CA ARG A 11 16.80 14.10 10.49
C ARG A 11 16.58 13.50 9.11
N ALA A 12 17.64 12.95 8.50
CA ALA A 12 17.56 12.32 7.19
C ALA A 12 16.60 11.13 7.24
N TYR A 13 16.70 10.30 8.28
CA TYR A 13 15.80 9.16 8.45
C TYR A 13 14.36 9.62 8.63
N GLY A 14 14.13 10.68 9.39
CA GLY A 14 12.79 11.22 9.57
C GLY A 14 12.17 11.72 8.28
N VAL A 15 12.94 12.44 7.46
CA VAL A 15 12.48 12.95 6.17
C VAL A 15 12.22 11.79 5.20
N VAL A 16 13.14 10.84 5.10
CA VAL A 16 13.00 9.67 4.24
C VAL A 16 11.79 8.84 4.68
N GLN A 17 11.61 8.64 5.97
CA GLN A 17 10.49 7.89 6.50
C GLN A 17 9.17 8.59 6.19
N ALA A 18 9.08 9.91 6.39
CA ALA A 18 7.88 10.67 6.07
C ALA A 18 7.55 10.61 4.58
N PHE A 19 8.56 10.74 3.72
CA PHE A 19 8.41 10.64 2.28
C PHE A 19 7.94 9.24 1.88
N SER A 20 8.53 8.20 2.49
CA SER A 20 8.13 6.82 2.25
C SER A 20 6.68 6.58 2.65
N LEU A 21 6.25 7.15 3.78
CA LEU A 21 4.86 7.06 4.22
C LEU A 21 3.92 7.74 3.25
N LEU A 22 4.32 8.89 2.70
CA LEU A 22 3.53 9.59 1.71
C LEU A 22 3.35 8.73 0.44
N LEU A 23 4.43 8.13 -0.03
CA LEU A 23 4.39 7.24 -1.19
C LEU A 23 3.54 6.00 -0.91
N ALA A 24 3.70 5.40 0.25
CA ALA A 24 2.92 4.22 0.64
C ALA A 24 1.44 4.56 0.78
N GLY A 25 1.12 5.72 1.34
CA GLY A 25 -0.25 6.21 1.44
C GLY A 25 -0.88 6.46 0.07
N GLY A 26 -0.12 7.06 -0.84
CA GLY A 26 -0.56 7.26 -2.22
C GLY A 26 -0.79 5.94 -2.94
N ALA A 27 0.11 4.98 -2.73
CA ALA A 27 -0.03 3.63 -3.29
C ALA A 27 -1.27 2.94 -2.75
N LEU A 28 -1.50 3.01 -1.45
CA LEU A 28 -2.70 2.44 -0.84
C LEU A 28 -3.98 3.08 -1.38
N TYR A 29 -3.98 4.40 -1.52
CA TYR A 29 -5.13 5.13 -2.05
C TYR A 29 -5.43 4.69 -3.49
N ALA A 30 -4.42 4.68 -4.35
CA ALA A 30 -4.58 4.28 -5.74
C ALA A 30 -5.03 2.82 -5.86
N ALA A 31 -4.39 1.92 -5.11
CA ALA A 31 -4.72 0.51 -5.12
C ALA A 31 -6.13 0.26 -4.61
N SER A 32 -6.55 1.00 -3.57
CA SER A 32 -7.90 0.87 -3.02
C SER A 32 -8.97 1.31 -4.02
N ILE A 33 -8.76 2.42 -4.72
CA ILE A 33 -9.70 2.88 -5.74
C ILE A 33 -9.81 1.86 -6.88
N LEU A 34 -8.66 1.39 -7.37
CA LEU A 34 -8.64 0.41 -8.46
C LEU A 34 -9.32 -0.89 -8.02
N SER A 35 -9.05 -1.35 -6.80
CA SER A 35 -9.65 -2.57 -6.27
C SER A 35 -11.15 -2.42 -6.04
N TYR A 36 -11.59 -1.26 -5.55
CA TYR A 36 -13.01 -0.99 -5.33
C TYR A 36 -13.78 -1.05 -6.66
N ARG A 37 -13.28 -0.36 -7.67
CA ARG A 37 -13.90 -0.36 -9.00
C ARG A 37 -13.86 -1.74 -9.65
N GLY A 38 -12.69 -2.36 -9.62
CA GLY A 38 -12.50 -3.71 -10.16
C GLY A 38 -13.35 -4.73 -9.45
N GLY A 39 -13.46 -4.62 -8.12
CA GLY A 39 -14.30 -5.50 -7.31
C GLY A 39 -15.78 -5.39 -7.65
N GLN A 40 -16.27 -4.17 -7.89
CA GLN A 40 -17.66 -3.97 -8.29
C GLN A 40 -17.96 -4.67 -9.62
N VAL A 41 -17.06 -4.55 -10.59
CA VAL A 41 -17.22 -5.21 -11.89
C VAL A 41 -17.11 -6.73 -11.72
N PHE A 42 -16.15 -7.19 -10.94
CA PHE A 42 -15.90 -8.61 -10.70
C PHE A 42 -17.10 -9.29 -10.05
N LEU A 43 -17.77 -8.61 -9.13
CA LEU A 43 -18.98 -9.12 -8.47
C LEU A 43 -20.26 -8.91 -9.29
N GLY A 44 -20.17 -8.25 -10.44
CA GLY A 44 -21.31 -8.01 -11.30
C GLY A 44 -22.20 -6.85 -10.86
N LEU A 45 -21.73 -6.02 -9.93
CA LEU A 45 -22.48 -4.86 -9.46
C LEU A 45 -22.53 -3.72 -10.48
N VAL A 46 -21.48 -3.63 -11.28
CA VAL A 46 -21.37 -2.65 -12.37
C VAL A 46 -20.95 -3.39 -13.63
N GLN A 47 -21.54 -3.03 -14.75
CA GLN A 47 -21.24 -3.69 -16.01
C GLN A 47 -20.02 -3.05 -16.67
N ASP A 48 -19.07 -3.91 -17.04
CA ASP A 48 -17.94 -3.56 -17.91
C ASP A 48 -17.77 -4.71 -18.90
N PRO A 49 -18.16 -4.53 -20.16
CA PRO A 49 -18.17 -5.64 -21.11
C PRO A 49 -16.78 -6.22 -21.42
N TYR A 50 -15.73 -5.47 -21.10
CA TYR A 50 -14.35 -5.93 -21.40
C TYR A 50 -13.56 -6.27 -20.13
N ASP A 51 -14.15 -6.15 -18.95
CA ASP A 51 -13.50 -6.37 -17.64
C ASP A 51 -12.20 -5.58 -17.47
N ARG A 52 -12.08 -4.44 -18.16
CA ARG A 52 -10.88 -3.61 -18.10
C ARG A 52 -10.58 -3.12 -16.70
N VAL A 53 -11.62 -2.75 -15.95
CA VAL A 53 -11.47 -2.25 -14.59
C VAL A 53 -10.97 -3.35 -13.67
N VAL A 54 -11.42 -4.59 -13.87
CA VAL A 54 -10.94 -5.74 -13.10
C VAL A 54 -9.45 -5.96 -13.39
N TRP A 55 -9.06 -5.94 -14.66
CA TRP A 55 -7.66 -6.11 -15.03
C TRP A 55 -6.78 -4.99 -14.50
N LEU A 56 -7.26 -3.74 -14.53
CA LEU A 56 -6.53 -2.63 -13.93
C LEU A 56 -6.39 -2.81 -12.43
N GLY A 57 -7.46 -3.26 -11.74
CA GLY A 57 -7.40 -3.51 -10.31
C GLY A 57 -6.39 -4.59 -9.96
N VAL A 58 -6.41 -5.70 -10.68
CA VAL A 58 -5.48 -6.81 -10.43
C VAL A 58 -4.08 -6.48 -10.96
N GLY A 59 -4.00 -6.00 -12.21
CA GLY A 59 -2.71 -5.78 -12.89
C GLY A 59 -1.92 -4.59 -12.37
N MET A 60 -2.58 -3.57 -11.85
CA MET A 60 -1.94 -2.37 -11.32
C MET A 60 -2.14 -2.22 -9.83
N GLY A 61 -3.34 -2.52 -9.33
CA GLY A 61 -3.65 -2.34 -7.91
C GLY A 61 -2.82 -3.24 -7.01
N ILE A 62 -2.69 -4.51 -7.35
CA ILE A 62 -1.90 -5.46 -6.54
C ILE A 62 -0.40 -5.10 -6.56
N PRO A 63 0.25 -4.87 -7.71
CA PRO A 63 1.66 -4.45 -7.69
C PRO A 63 1.89 -3.13 -6.97
N ILE A 64 1.00 -2.15 -7.13
CA ILE A 64 1.10 -0.86 -6.44
C ILE A 64 1.01 -1.08 -4.93
N ALA A 65 0.05 -1.89 -4.48
CA ALA A 65 -0.13 -2.20 -3.07
C ALA A 65 1.09 -2.95 -2.51
N LEU A 66 1.63 -3.91 -3.25
CA LEU A 66 2.83 -4.63 -2.83
C LEU A 66 4.03 -3.70 -2.72
N GLY A 67 4.19 -2.78 -3.68
CA GLY A 67 5.23 -1.75 -3.62
C GLY A 67 5.07 -0.87 -2.39
N GLY A 68 3.85 -0.42 -2.11
CA GLY A 68 3.54 0.34 -0.91
C GLY A 68 3.82 -0.44 0.37
N ALA A 69 3.52 -1.74 0.38
CA ALA A 69 3.80 -2.61 1.52
C ALA A 69 5.31 -2.73 1.76
N VAL A 70 6.11 -2.90 0.71
CA VAL A 70 7.57 -2.96 0.82
C VAL A 70 8.13 -1.65 1.38
N ILE A 71 7.67 -0.52 0.85
CA ILE A 71 8.10 0.80 1.31
C ILE A 71 7.72 0.99 2.79
N SER A 72 6.50 0.60 3.17
CA SER A 72 6.04 0.69 4.56
C SER A 72 6.87 -0.21 5.48
N ALA A 73 7.17 -1.43 5.04
CA ALA A 73 7.99 -2.35 5.82
C ALA A 73 9.39 -1.77 6.05
N MET A 74 9.99 -1.20 5.01
CA MET A 74 11.29 -0.54 5.15
C MET A 74 11.21 0.64 6.12
N ALA A 75 10.13 1.40 6.08
CA ALA A 75 9.93 2.52 7.01
C ALA A 75 9.79 2.05 8.46
N THR A 76 9.17 0.87 8.70
CA THR A 76 9.09 0.34 10.06
C THR A 76 10.44 -0.12 10.60
N MET A 77 11.33 -0.55 9.70
CA MET A 77 12.66 -1.02 10.09
C MET A 77 13.61 0.13 10.39
N ASN A 78 13.36 1.31 9.85
CA ASN A 78 14.20 2.47 10.07
C ASN A 78 13.98 3.02 11.49
N ARG A 79 15.07 3.52 12.09
CA ARG A 79 15.00 4.25 13.35
C ARG A 79 14.38 5.60 13.08
N GLY A 80 13.17 5.79 13.52
CA GLY A 80 12.46 7.04 13.33
C GLY A 80 11.56 7.32 14.52
N TRP A 81 10.70 8.29 14.35
CA TRP A 81 9.72 8.62 15.38
C TRP A 81 8.74 7.46 15.54
N ASP A 82 8.34 7.19 16.78
CA ASP A 82 7.40 6.11 17.07
C ASP A 82 6.07 6.29 16.34
N LEU A 83 5.62 7.54 16.23
CA LEU A 83 4.40 7.86 15.51
C LEU A 83 4.50 7.48 14.03
N LEU A 84 5.66 7.74 13.40
CA LEU A 84 5.88 7.39 12.00
C LEU A 84 5.96 5.87 11.82
N ARG A 85 6.53 5.16 12.78
CA ARG A 85 6.57 3.69 12.75
C ARG A 85 5.18 3.11 12.87
N LEU A 86 4.35 3.68 13.72
CA LEU A 86 2.96 3.27 13.86
C LEU A 86 2.21 3.50 12.54
N ALA A 87 2.38 4.67 11.93
CA ALA A 87 1.77 4.98 10.65
C ALA A 87 2.27 4.02 9.55
N ALA A 88 3.57 3.71 9.54
CA ALA A 88 4.15 2.77 8.59
C ALA A 88 3.55 1.37 8.75
N THR A 89 3.37 0.91 9.98
CA THR A 89 2.75 -0.38 10.26
C THR A 89 1.29 -0.39 9.76
N ALA A 90 0.55 0.68 10.01
CA ALA A 90 -0.83 0.79 9.54
C ALA A 90 -0.90 0.76 8.02
N LEU A 91 0.00 1.47 7.33
CA LEU A 91 0.06 1.47 5.87
C LEU A 91 0.49 0.11 5.32
N LEU A 92 1.40 -0.58 6.01
CA LEU A 92 1.80 -1.93 5.62
C LEU A 92 0.60 -2.87 5.65
N VAL A 93 -0.16 -2.85 6.75
CA VAL A 93 -1.37 -3.68 6.88
C VAL A 93 -2.38 -3.31 5.81
N GLY A 94 -2.62 -2.01 5.60
CA GLY A 94 -3.55 -1.53 4.58
C GLY A 94 -3.17 -1.98 3.17
N ASN A 95 -1.90 -1.84 2.81
CA ASN A 95 -1.43 -2.25 1.49
C ASN A 95 -1.52 -3.76 1.30
N LEU A 96 -1.22 -4.54 2.33
CA LEU A 96 -1.35 -6.00 2.25
C LEU A 96 -2.80 -6.45 2.20
N ALA A 97 -3.73 -5.64 2.73
CA ALA A 97 -5.16 -5.94 2.68
C ALA A 97 -5.70 -5.91 1.24
N VAL A 98 -5.10 -5.14 0.34
CA VAL A 98 -5.57 -5.04 -1.05
C VAL A 98 -5.46 -6.39 -1.78
N PRO A 99 -4.27 -7.04 -1.85
CA PRO A 99 -4.21 -8.36 -2.48
C PRO A 99 -5.01 -9.41 -1.71
N ALA A 100 -5.11 -9.29 -0.39
CA ALA A 100 -5.94 -10.19 0.41
C ALA A 100 -7.42 -10.06 0.05
N ALA A 101 -7.90 -8.82 -0.13
CA ALA A 101 -9.28 -8.57 -0.56
C ALA A 101 -9.56 -9.18 -1.93
N TRP A 102 -8.62 -9.05 -2.87
CA TRP A 102 -8.76 -9.67 -4.19
C TRP A 102 -8.82 -11.20 -4.09
N GLY A 103 -7.99 -11.79 -3.22
CA GLY A 103 -8.01 -13.22 -2.97
C GLY A 103 -9.35 -13.69 -2.40
N VAL A 104 -9.91 -12.94 -1.45
CA VAL A 104 -11.22 -13.24 -0.87
C VAL A 104 -12.32 -13.13 -1.93
N LEU A 105 -12.31 -12.07 -2.74
CA LEU A 105 -13.29 -11.91 -3.81
C LEU A 105 -13.24 -13.08 -4.80
N TRP A 106 -12.03 -13.50 -5.15
CA TRP A 106 -11.84 -14.62 -6.07
C TRP A 106 -12.41 -15.92 -5.48
N LEU A 107 -12.15 -16.17 -4.19
CA LEU A 107 -12.67 -17.35 -3.51
C LEU A 107 -14.20 -17.33 -3.41
N LEU A 108 -14.78 -16.16 -3.09
CA LEU A 108 -16.22 -16.01 -3.01
C LEU A 108 -16.90 -16.25 -4.35
N ARG A 109 -16.29 -15.78 -5.43
CA ARG A 109 -16.86 -15.98 -6.76
C ARG A 109 -16.70 -17.42 -7.22
N ARG A 110 -15.60 -18.07 -6.86
CA ARG A 110 -15.35 -19.46 -7.21
C ARG A 110 -16.28 -20.41 -6.45
N GLY A 111 -16.52 -20.09 -5.18
CA GLY A 111 -17.43 -20.87 -4.33
C GLY A 111 -18.86 -20.55 -4.64
#